data_100fabc59940578b0ab9bfc0ec189f11
#
_entry.id   100fabc59940578b0ab9bfc0ec189f11
#
_cell.length_a   1.000
_cell.length_b   1.000
_cell.length_c   1.000
_cell.angle_alpha   90.00
_cell.angle_beta   90.00
_cell.angle_gamma   90.00
#
_symmetry.space_group_name_H-M   'P 1'
#
loop_
_entity.id
_entity.type
_entity.pdbx_description
1 polymer ?
#
loop_
_entity_poly.entity_id
_entity_poly.type
_entity_poly.pdbx_seq_one_letter_code
_entity_poly.pdbx_strand_id
1 'polypeptide(L)'
;KWSQNSHYYGAGLTYNKDKLSVDVIYELLDHKGAVDQDKTRLLNLGASYDFGAFKLFGAYEYAQHAALPGIEFAEEKMSEAYNAGKANNYHAFSLSTSVKAFGGDLMVQGQYVFGKNKNDDKLEDGLDKQFNAYSIGGGYLYNFSKRTLMCVQGAWGKAHNALNLAPGLSGWNTSVGVMHRF
;
A
#
# COMPACT_ATOMS: atom_id res chain seq x y z
N LYS A 1 -1.56 -23.58 22.91
CA LYS A 1 -2.63 -24.37 22.23
C LYS A 1 -2.93 -23.71 20.88
N TRP A 2 -3.11 -24.51 19.82
CA TRP A 2 -3.39 -24.01 18.46
C TRP A 2 -4.56 -23.00 18.42
N SER A 3 -5.60 -23.25 19.16
CA SER A 3 -6.82 -22.42 19.22
C SER A 3 -6.65 -21.03 19.84
N GLN A 4 -5.49 -20.72 20.41
CA GLN A 4 -5.23 -19.44 21.09
C GLN A 4 -4.26 -18.54 20.28
N ASN A 5 -3.73 -19.03 19.18
CA ASN A 5 -2.80 -18.29 18.35
C ASN A 5 -3.52 -17.64 17.16
N SER A 6 -3.04 -16.50 16.72
CA SER A 6 -3.44 -15.92 15.43
C SER A 6 -2.89 -16.77 14.29
N HIS A 7 -3.66 -16.90 13.22
CA HIS A 7 -3.29 -17.69 12.06
C HIS A 7 -3.33 -16.84 10.80
N TYR A 8 -2.36 -17.07 9.91
CA TYR A 8 -2.31 -16.49 8.59
C TYR A 8 -2.47 -17.61 7.55
N TYR A 9 -3.33 -17.38 6.58
CA TYR A 9 -3.54 -18.24 5.42
C TYR A 9 -3.42 -17.40 4.18
N GLY A 10 -2.65 -17.87 3.20
CA GLY A 10 -2.48 -17.18 1.93
C GLY A 10 -2.43 -18.18 0.79
N ALA A 11 -2.99 -17.80 -0.34
CA ALA A 11 -2.89 -18.54 -1.60
C ALA A 11 -2.77 -17.54 -2.74
N GLY A 12 -1.94 -17.88 -3.73
CA GLY A 12 -1.74 -17.02 -4.89
C GLY A 12 -1.47 -17.80 -6.16
N LEU A 13 -1.75 -17.16 -7.28
CA LEU A 13 -1.49 -17.66 -8.62
C LEU A 13 -0.76 -16.58 -9.40
N THR A 14 0.31 -16.98 -10.09
CA THR A 14 1.06 -16.13 -11.01
C THR A 14 0.98 -16.72 -12.41
N TYR A 15 0.59 -15.88 -13.38
CA TYR A 15 0.63 -16.19 -14.78
C TYR A 15 1.65 -15.32 -15.49
N ASN A 16 2.61 -15.96 -16.16
CA ASN A 16 3.64 -15.27 -16.95
C ASN A 16 3.59 -15.78 -18.39
N LYS A 17 3.46 -14.86 -19.33
CA LYS A 17 3.56 -15.16 -20.76
C LYS A 17 4.21 -13.99 -21.49
N ASP A 18 5.36 -14.27 -22.11
CA ASP A 18 6.14 -13.30 -22.88
C ASP A 18 6.42 -12.01 -22.06
N LYS A 19 5.73 -10.95 -22.39
CA LYS A 19 5.87 -9.62 -21.77
C LYS A 19 4.82 -9.34 -20.69
N LEU A 20 3.87 -10.25 -20.48
CA LEU A 20 2.77 -10.12 -19.53
C LEU A 20 3.05 -10.93 -18.26
N SER A 21 2.85 -10.32 -17.10
CA SER A 21 2.75 -11.00 -15.81
C SER A 21 1.45 -10.58 -15.13
N VAL A 22 0.73 -11.54 -14.56
CA VAL A 22 -0.49 -11.31 -13.77
C VAL A 22 -0.42 -12.13 -12.50
N ASP A 23 -0.74 -11.50 -11.38
CA ASP A 23 -0.74 -12.11 -10.06
C ASP A 23 -2.11 -11.93 -9.39
N VAL A 24 -2.56 -12.98 -8.72
CA VAL A 24 -3.75 -12.95 -7.85
C VAL A 24 -3.35 -13.56 -6.52
N ILE A 25 -3.54 -12.83 -5.42
CA ILE A 25 -3.21 -13.30 -4.08
C ILE A 25 -4.41 -13.05 -3.17
N TYR A 26 -4.82 -14.08 -2.44
CA TYR A 26 -5.82 -13.98 -1.38
C TYR A 26 -5.19 -14.31 -0.04
N GLU A 27 -5.48 -13.48 0.97
CA GLU A 27 -4.92 -13.59 2.31
C GLU A 27 -6.02 -13.50 3.35
N LEU A 28 -5.91 -14.31 4.38
CA LEU A 28 -6.81 -14.35 5.53
C LEU A 28 -5.99 -14.34 6.82
N LEU A 29 -6.18 -13.32 7.66
CA LEU A 29 -5.63 -13.26 9.00
C LEU A 29 -6.75 -13.52 10.01
N ASP A 30 -6.62 -14.61 10.74
CA ASP A 30 -7.53 -14.97 11.83
C ASP A 30 -6.91 -14.53 13.16
N HIS A 31 -7.39 -13.41 13.69
CA HIS A 31 -6.90 -12.84 14.94
C HIS A 31 -7.54 -13.58 16.13
N LYS A 32 -6.73 -14.34 16.88
CA LYS A 32 -7.14 -15.02 18.10
C LYS A 32 -6.62 -14.27 19.33
N GLY A 33 -7.45 -14.19 20.37
CA GLY A 33 -7.05 -13.61 21.66
C GLY A 33 -7.26 -12.09 21.80
N ALA A 34 -7.62 -11.39 20.75
CA ALA A 34 -8.15 -10.04 20.86
C ALA A 34 -9.68 -10.12 20.91
N VAL A 35 -10.26 -9.59 21.96
CA VAL A 35 -11.71 -9.52 22.12
C VAL A 35 -12.26 -8.68 20.96
N ASP A 36 -13.20 -9.24 20.19
CA ASP A 36 -13.94 -8.59 19.11
C ASP A 36 -13.11 -8.09 17.89
N GLN A 37 -12.14 -8.86 17.41
CA GLN A 37 -11.52 -8.57 16.12
C GLN A 37 -12.02 -9.51 15.02
N ASP A 38 -12.66 -8.91 14.02
CA ASP A 38 -13.02 -9.61 12.79
C ASP A 38 -11.77 -10.06 12.01
N LYS A 39 -11.95 -11.12 11.23
CA LYS A 39 -10.87 -11.63 10.38
C LYS A 39 -10.51 -10.63 9.28
N THR A 40 -9.25 -10.30 9.17
CA THR A 40 -8.76 -9.50 8.04
C THR A 40 -8.71 -10.35 6.77
N ARG A 41 -9.27 -9.84 5.68
CA ARG A 41 -9.23 -10.47 4.35
C ARG A 41 -8.66 -9.49 3.34
N LEU A 42 -7.73 -9.96 2.54
CA LEU A 42 -7.09 -9.18 1.47
C LEU A 42 -7.20 -9.94 0.15
N LEU A 43 -7.58 -9.24 -0.89
CA LEU A 43 -7.51 -9.72 -2.27
C LEU A 43 -6.62 -8.76 -3.05
N ASN A 44 -5.50 -9.25 -3.52
CA ASN A 44 -4.52 -8.50 -4.31
C ASN A 44 -4.53 -9.00 -5.75
N LEU A 45 -4.64 -8.08 -6.69
CA LEU A 45 -4.51 -8.32 -8.12
C LEU A 45 -3.38 -7.45 -8.64
N GLY A 46 -2.41 -8.05 -9.32
CA GLY A 46 -1.30 -7.36 -9.94
C GLY A 46 -1.19 -7.71 -11.42
N ALA A 47 -0.80 -6.76 -12.23
CA ALA A 47 -0.45 -7.01 -13.62
C ALA A 47 0.71 -6.13 -14.06
N SER A 48 1.58 -6.66 -14.91
CA SER A 48 2.61 -5.86 -15.57
C SER A 48 2.77 -6.26 -17.02
N TYR A 49 3.11 -5.27 -17.85
CA TYR A 49 3.41 -5.49 -19.26
C TYR A 49 4.66 -4.72 -19.67
N ASP A 50 5.57 -5.43 -20.35
CA ASP A 50 6.81 -4.85 -20.88
C ASP A 50 6.62 -4.44 -22.34
N PHE A 51 6.58 -3.12 -22.59
CA PHE A 51 6.46 -2.55 -23.93
C PHE A 51 7.82 -2.47 -24.64
N GLY A 52 8.91 -2.84 -23.97
CA GLY A 52 10.29 -2.70 -24.48
C GLY A 52 10.92 -1.34 -24.14
N ALA A 53 10.27 -0.24 -24.46
CA ALA A 53 10.72 1.10 -24.11
C ALA A 53 10.44 1.45 -22.64
N PHE A 54 9.38 0.93 -22.09
CA PHE A 54 8.99 1.08 -20.69
C PHE A 54 8.21 -0.15 -20.22
N LYS A 55 8.11 -0.32 -18.91
CA LYS A 55 7.28 -1.36 -18.28
C LYS A 55 6.18 -0.70 -17.47
N LEU A 56 4.94 -1.12 -17.67
CA LEU A 56 3.77 -0.63 -16.95
C LEU A 56 3.35 -1.68 -15.92
N PHE A 57 2.97 -1.21 -14.73
CA PHE A 57 2.46 -2.04 -13.63
C PHE A 57 1.14 -1.45 -13.15
N GLY A 58 0.15 -2.30 -12.97
CA GLY A 58 -1.10 -1.97 -12.33
C GLY A 58 -1.33 -2.90 -11.16
N ALA A 59 -1.86 -2.39 -10.05
CA ALA A 59 -2.28 -3.22 -8.94
C ALA A 59 -3.60 -2.73 -8.35
N TYR A 60 -4.35 -3.67 -7.81
CA TYR A 60 -5.59 -3.44 -7.10
C TYR A 60 -5.59 -4.29 -5.84
N GLU A 61 -6.00 -3.67 -4.72
CA GLU A 61 -6.22 -4.36 -3.46
C GLU A 61 -7.63 -4.08 -2.95
N TYR A 62 -8.31 -5.14 -2.53
CA TYR A 62 -9.52 -5.06 -1.73
C TYR A 62 -9.25 -5.61 -0.34
N ALA A 63 -9.54 -4.82 0.67
CA ALA A 63 -9.31 -5.18 2.06
C ALA A 63 -10.58 -5.10 2.90
N GLN A 64 -10.75 -6.06 3.79
CA GLN A 64 -11.80 -6.07 4.81
C GLN A 64 -11.17 -6.21 6.19
N HIS A 65 -11.66 -5.42 7.15
CA HIS A 65 -11.20 -5.40 8.55
C HIS A 65 -9.67 -5.29 8.64
N ALA A 66 -9.10 -4.39 7.84
CA ALA A 66 -7.66 -4.22 7.72
C ALA A 66 -7.19 -2.88 8.32
N ALA A 67 -5.92 -2.82 8.68
CA ALA A 67 -5.23 -1.56 8.90
C ALA A 67 -5.12 -0.80 7.57
N LEU A 68 -5.03 0.52 7.62
CA LEU A 68 -4.85 1.33 6.41
C LEU A 68 -3.44 1.13 5.85
N PRO A 69 -3.31 0.92 4.53
CA PRO A 69 -2.00 0.71 3.93
C PRO A 69 -1.24 2.02 3.82
N GLY A 70 0.05 1.98 4.15
CA GLY A 70 1.08 2.89 3.63
C GLY A 70 0.85 4.39 3.82
N ILE A 71 0.09 4.81 4.84
CA ILE A 71 -0.01 6.23 5.18
C ILE A 71 1.03 6.54 6.29
N GLU A 72 2.26 6.13 6.06
CA GLU A 72 3.36 6.29 7.02
C GLU A 72 3.60 7.75 7.44
N PHE A 73 3.34 8.71 6.54
CA PHE A 73 3.42 10.13 6.86
C PHE A 73 2.25 10.65 7.73
N ALA A 74 1.27 9.81 8.01
CA ALA A 74 0.06 10.16 8.74
C ALA A 74 -0.07 9.41 10.07
N GLU A 75 0.75 8.41 10.35
CA GLU A 75 0.62 7.53 11.53
C GLU A 75 0.60 8.31 12.86
N GLU A 76 1.42 9.34 12.99
CA GLU A 76 1.45 10.19 14.20
C GLU A 76 0.20 11.08 14.38
N LYS A 77 -0.55 11.28 13.30
CA LYS A 77 -1.72 12.20 13.28
C LYS A 77 -3.05 11.49 13.16
N MET A 78 -3.04 10.19 12.93
CA MET A 78 -4.26 9.39 12.89
C MET A 78 -4.72 9.11 14.31
N SER A 79 -6.01 9.30 14.57
CA SER A 79 -6.56 8.95 15.87
C SER A 79 -6.38 7.46 16.16
N GLU A 80 -6.15 7.12 17.42
CA GLU A 80 -6.09 5.74 17.89
C GLU A 80 -7.33 4.92 17.46
N ALA A 81 -8.48 5.57 17.28
CA ALA A 81 -9.72 4.95 16.82
C ALA A 81 -9.60 4.35 15.40
N TYR A 82 -8.83 4.96 14.50
CA TYR A 82 -8.61 4.42 13.16
C TYR A 82 -7.56 3.32 13.12
N ASN A 83 -6.58 3.36 14.02
CA ASN A 83 -5.53 2.36 14.10
C ASN A 83 -5.89 1.17 15.00
N ALA A 84 -6.62 1.41 16.09
CA ALA A 84 -6.89 0.39 17.10
C ALA A 84 -7.87 -0.71 16.66
N GLY A 85 -8.64 -0.48 15.61
CA GLY A 85 -9.72 -1.38 15.24
C GLY A 85 -9.44 -2.34 14.10
N LYS A 86 -8.40 -2.13 13.27
CA LYS A 86 -8.26 -2.86 11.99
C LYS A 86 -9.61 -3.02 11.27
N ALA A 87 -10.44 -1.98 11.36
CA ALA A 87 -11.85 -2.02 11.00
C ALA A 87 -12.13 -1.36 9.64
N ASN A 88 -11.10 -1.16 8.83
CA ASN A 88 -11.27 -0.49 7.56
C ASN A 88 -11.57 -1.49 6.44
N ASN A 89 -12.61 -1.18 5.67
CA ASN A 89 -12.84 -1.80 4.38
C ASN A 89 -12.47 -0.80 3.30
N TYR A 90 -11.56 -1.17 2.41
CA TYR A 90 -11.07 -0.25 1.39
C TYR A 90 -10.75 -0.92 0.07
N HIS A 91 -10.65 -0.10 -0.95
CA HIS A 91 -10.13 -0.39 -2.27
C HIS A 91 -8.91 0.49 -2.50
N ALA A 92 -7.82 -0.12 -2.93
CA ALA A 92 -6.60 0.59 -3.32
C ALA A 92 -6.26 0.27 -4.77
N PHE A 93 -5.87 1.29 -5.52
CA PHE A 93 -5.43 1.19 -6.91
C PHE A 93 -4.05 1.82 -7.02
N SER A 94 -3.16 1.17 -7.72
CA SER A 94 -1.87 1.76 -8.08
C SER A 94 -1.56 1.56 -9.55
N LEU A 95 -0.92 2.56 -10.13
CA LEU A 95 -0.37 2.51 -11.48
C LEU A 95 1.06 3.04 -11.41
N SER A 96 2.00 2.27 -11.95
CA SER A 96 3.40 2.66 -11.98
C SER A 96 4.06 2.31 -13.30
N THR A 97 5.08 3.04 -13.64
CA THR A 97 5.89 2.79 -14.83
C THR A 97 7.37 2.86 -14.49
N SER A 98 8.15 2.05 -15.21
CA SER A 98 9.61 2.09 -15.18
C SER A 98 10.14 2.27 -16.60
N VAL A 99 11.05 3.20 -16.78
CA VAL A 99 11.68 3.51 -18.07
C VAL A 99 13.19 3.62 -17.91
N LYS A 100 13.95 3.10 -18.87
CA LYS A 100 15.40 3.30 -18.95
C LYS A 100 15.69 4.73 -19.38
N ALA A 101 16.36 5.49 -18.54
CA ALA A 101 16.71 6.88 -18.81
C ALA A 101 18.05 7.24 -18.14
N PHE A 102 18.86 8.04 -18.80
CA PHE A 102 20.11 8.60 -18.26
C PHE A 102 21.08 7.56 -17.65
N GLY A 103 21.08 6.33 -18.18
CA GLY A 103 21.94 5.25 -17.71
C GLY A 103 21.40 4.48 -16.48
N GLY A 104 20.20 4.78 -16.02
CA GLY A 104 19.52 4.13 -14.91
C GLY A 104 18.06 3.83 -15.22
N ASP A 105 17.31 3.56 -14.16
CA ASP A 105 15.88 3.28 -14.19
C ASP A 105 15.09 4.41 -13.51
N LEU A 106 14.31 5.13 -14.28
CA LEU A 106 13.34 6.11 -13.76
C LEU A 106 12.01 5.41 -13.51
N MET A 107 11.45 5.59 -12.31
CA MET A 107 10.16 5.03 -11.91
C MET A 107 9.22 6.13 -11.45
N VAL A 108 7.95 6.02 -11.83
CA VAL A 108 6.86 6.91 -11.37
C VAL A 108 5.69 6.05 -10.96
N GLN A 109 5.03 6.42 -9.87
CA GLN A 109 3.85 5.72 -9.33
C GLN A 109 2.80 6.70 -8.88
N GLY A 110 1.53 6.38 -9.17
CA GLY A 110 0.36 7.00 -8.57
C GLY A 110 -0.44 5.95 -7.83
N GLN A 111 -1.05 6.34 -6.71
CA GLN A 111 -1.92 5.48 -5.90
C GLN A 111 -3.16 6.24 -5.48
N TYR A 112 -4.30 5.54 -5.43
CA TYR A 112 -5.56 6.02 -4.91
C TYR A 112 -6.20 4.97 -4.02
N VAL A 113 -6.63 5.39 -2.82
CA VAL A 113 -7.28 4.53 -1.83
C VAL A 113 -8.59 5.19 -1.44
N PHE A 114 -9.67 4.41 -1.35
CA PHE A 114 -10.91 4.87 -0.76
C PHE A 114 -11.58 3.74 0.00
N GLY A 115 -12.32 4.09 1.04
CA GLY A 115 -12.93 3.09 1.87
C GLY A 115 -13.82 3.68 2.97
N LYS A 116 -14.15 2.81 3.90
CA LYS A 116 -15.01 3.13 5.03
C LYS A 116 -14.52 2.43 6.29
N ASN A 117 -14.49 3.16 7.39
CA ASN A 117 -14.29 2.58 8.72
C ASN A 117 -15.59 1.94 9.21
N LYS A 118 -15.51 0.74 9.77
CA LYS A 118 -16.65 -0.05 10.27
C LYS A 118 -16.83 0.02 11.79
N ASN A 119 -15.91 0.67 12.51
CA ASN A 119 -15.98 0.83 13.95
C ASN A 119 -17.04 1.88 14.31
N ASP A 120 -18.26 1.42 14.63
CA ASP A 120 -19.36 2.32 14.99
C ASP A 120 -19.23 2.86 16.42
N ASP A 121 -18.64 2.09 17.33
CA ASP A 121 -18.62 2.36 18.78
C ASP A 121 -17.44 3.24 19.23
N LYS A 122 -16.45 3.48 18.39
CA LYS A 122 -15.21 4.19 18.74
C LYS A 122 -15.00 5.52 18.00
N LEU A 123 -15.86 5.83 17.05
CA LEU A 123 -15.85 7.12 16.37
C LEU A 123 -16.70 8.10 17.16
N GLU A 124 -16.15 9.25 17.52
CA GLU A 124 -16.91 10.35 18.09
C GLU A 124 -18.09 10.72 17.16
N ASP A 125 -19.22 11.03 17.75
CA ASP A 125 -20.42 11.46 17.01
C ASP A 125 -20.08 12.64 16.09
N GLY A 126 -20.32 12.46 14.77
CA GLY A 126 -20.08 13.47 13.76
C GLY A 126 -18.85 13.27 12.86
N LEU A 127 -18.01 12.25 13.11
CA LEU A 127 -16.93 11.93 12.21
C LEU A 127 -17.41 11.15 10.98
N ASP A 128 -16.97 11.57 9.79
CA ASP A 128 -17.26 10.88 8.54
C ASP A 128 -16.52 9.52 8.53
N LYS A 129 -17.27 8.44 8.37
CA LYS A 129 -16.74 7.08 8.29
C LYS A 129 -16.05 6.78 6.96
N GLN A 130 -16.31 7.59 5.93
CA GLN A 130 -15.70 7.45 4.61
C GLN A 130 -14.36 8.15 4.57
N PHE A 131 -13.44 7.59 3.82
CA PHE A 131 -12.13 8.19 3.59
C PHE A 131 -11.65 7.96 2.16
N ASN A 132 -10.78 8.83 1.72
CA ASN A 132 -9.97 8.62 0.54
C ASN A 132 -8.57 9.23 0.73
N ALA A 133 -7.61 8.68 0.02
CA ALA A 133 -6.24 9.17 -0.01
C ALA A 133 -5.65 8.94 -1.40
N TYR A 134 -4.73 9.80 -1.79
CA TYR A 134 -3.96 9.62 -3.01
C TYR A 134 -2.51 10.01 -2.78
N SER A 135 -1.63 9.38 -3.53
CA SER A 135 -0.21 9.70 -3.52
C SER A 135 0.37 9.62 -4.92
N ILE A 136 1.41 10.39 -5.13
CA ILE A 136 2.27 10.31 -6.30
C ILE A 136 3.71 10.27 -5.84
N GLY A 137 4.50 9.40 -6.44
CA GLY A 137 5.91 9.26 -6.11
C GLY A 137 6.73 8.91 -7.33
N GLY A 138 8.03 9.08 -7.21
CA GLY A 138 8.97 8.69 -8.24
C GLY A 138 10.32 8.38 -7.64
N GLY A 139 11.12 7.65 -8.39
CA GLY A 139 12.46 7.28 -7.98
C GLY A 139 13.38 7.07 -9.18
N TYR A 140 14.65 7.16 -8.91
CA TYR A 140 15.69 6.88 -9.87
C TYR A 140 16.72 5.92 -9.29
N LEU A 141 16.96 4.82 -10.00
CA LEU A 141 17.95 3.81 -9.68
C LEU A 141 19.13 3.94 -10.64
N TYR A 142 20.32 4.13 -10.12
CA TYR A 142 21.53 4.18 -10.91
C TYR A 142 22.52 3.11 -10.48
N ASN A 143 22.94 2.27 -11.41
CA ASN A 143 23.90 1.21 -11.17
C ASN A 143 25.32 1.71 -11.50
N PHE A 144 26.13 2.02 -10.49
CA PHE A 144 27.55 2.33 -10.66
C PHE A 144 28.37 1.13 -11.11
N SER A 145 27.97 -0.06 -10.65
CA SER A 145 28.59 -1.33 -11.02
C SER A 145 27.61 -2.48 -10.84
N LYS A 146 28.02 -3.72 -11.18
CA LYS A 146 27.24 -4.93 -10.89
C LYS A 146 26.95 -5.15 -9.39
N ARG A 147 27.71 -4.49 -8.52
CA ARG A 147 27.63 -4.64 -7.07
C ARG A 147 27.17 -3.40 -6.33
N THR A 148 27.16 -2.24 -7.00
CA THR A 148 26.84 -0.97 -6.34
C THR A 148 25.76 -0.23 -7.10
N LEU A 149 24.67 0.09 -6.42
CA LEU A 149 23.60 0.95 -6.94
C LEU A 149 23.30 2.09 -5.96
N MET A 150 22.80 3.16 -6.49
CA MET A 150 22.22 4.28 -5.75
C MET A 150 20.74 4.39 -6.11
N CYS A 151 19.92 4.71 -5.11
CA CYS A 151 18.53 5.09 -5.33
C CYS A 151 18.25 6.47 -4.72
N VAL A 152 17.46 7.24 -5.41
CA VAL A 152 16.87 8.50 -4.93
C VAL A 152 15.37 8.37 -5.16
N GLN A 153 14.56 8.65 -4.16
CA GLN A 153 13.11 8.59 -4.31
C GLN A 153 12.42 9.70 -3.51
N GLY A 154 11.24 10.08 -3.96
CA GLY A 154 10.37 11.01 -3.28
C GLY A 154 8.92 10.71 -3.57
N ALA A 155 8.07 10.99 -2.60
CA ALA A 155 6.63 10.86 -2.73
C ALA A 155 5.91 11.98 -2.00
N TRP A 156 4.74 12.33 -2.49
CA TRP A 156 3.81 13.23 -1.86
C TRP A 156 2.43 12.58 -1.84
N GLY A 157 1.70 12.79 -0.75
CA GLY A 157 0.34 12.26 -0.61
C GLY A 157 -0.57 13.16 0.20
N LYS A 158 -1.86 12.93 0.05
CA LYS A 158 -2.92 13.64 0.74
C LYS A 158 -4.08 12.71 1.07
N ALA A 159 -4.59 12.85 2.30
CA ALA A 159 -5.76 12.12 2.77
C ALA A 159 -6.92 13.09 3.04
N HIS A 160 -8.15 12.60 2.93
CA HIS A 160 -9.38 13.37 3.08
C HIS A 160 -10.41 12.62 3.92
N ASN A 161 -11.39 13.36 4.42
CA ASN A 161 -12.56 12.90 5.19
C ASN A 161 -12.16 12.23 6.50
N ALA A 162 -12.62 11.03 6.77
CA ALA A 162 -12.45 10.32 8.03
C ALA A 162 -10.99 10.17 8.50
N LEU A 163 -10.02 10.22 7.59
CA LEU A 163 -8.59 10.25 7.92
C LEU A 163 -8.11 11.65 8.27
N ASN A 164 -8.96 12.62 8.17
CA ASN A 164 -8.62 14.02 8.28
C ASN A 164 -9.22 14.62 9.55
N LEU A 165 -8.62 14.34 10.69
CA LEU A 165 -8.94 15.02 11.95
C LEU A 165 -8.40 16.46 12.00
N ALA A 166 -7.58 16.84 11.04
CA ALA A 166 -7.13 18.21 10.80
C ALA A 166 -7.27 18.55 9.30
N PRO A 167 -7.69 19.77 8.91
CA PRO A 167 -7.89 20.10 7.52
C PRO A 167 -6.62 19.86 6.70
N GLY A 168 -6.72 18.92 5.74
CA GLY A 168 -5.70 18.69 4.74
C GLY A 168 -4.49 17.89 5.22
N LEU A 169 -4.68 16.68 5.77
CA LEU A 169 -3.57 15.79 6.03
C LEU A 169 -2.81 15.50 4.74
N SER A 170 -1.66 16.15 4.56
CA SER A 170 -0.75 15.95 3.44
C SER A 170 0.68 15.88 3.94
N GLY A 171 1.50 15.13 3.25
CA GLY A 171 2.90 14.97 3.58
C GLY A 171 3.73 14.62 2.36
N TRP A 172 5.02 14.78 2.49
CA TRP A 172 5.99 14.34 1.53
C TRP A 172 7.14 13.62 2.24
N ASN A 173 7.75 12.70 1.56
CA ASN A 173 8.99 12.07 2.00
C ASN A 173 10.00 12.04 0.85
N THR A 174 11.27 12.00 1.21
CA THR A 174 12.37 11.75 0.27
C THR A 174 13.38 10.84 0.94
N SER A 175 13.99 9.97 0.15
CA SER A 175 15.09 9.15 0.63
C SER A 175 16.18 8.99 -0.43
N VAL A 176 17.40 8.81 0.04
CA VAL A 176 18.56 8.46 -0.78
C VAL A 176 19.21 7.24 -0.15
N GLY A 177 19.51 6.26 -0.97
CA GLY A 177 20.13 5.02 -0.50
C GLY A 177 21.26 4.58 -1.43
N VAL A 178 22.24 3.91 -0.84
CA VAL A 178 23.28 3.21 -1.57
C VAL A 178 23.30 1.75 -1.12
N MET A 179 23.29 0.84 -2.06
CA MET A 179 23.42 -0.59 -1.80
C MET A 179 24.71 -1.10 -2.42
N HIS A 180 25.51 -1.81 -1.61
CA HIS A 180 26.70 -2.51 -2.08
C HIS A 180 26.62 -3.99 -1.69
N ARG A 181 26.92 -4.86 -2.64
CA ARG A 181 26.99 -6.33 -2.44
C ARG A 181 28.45 -6.76 -2.43
N PHE A 182 28.86 -7.40 -1.37
CA PHE A 182 30.19 -7.98 -1.19
C PHE A 182 30.34 -9.33 -1.88
#